data_b4825e0e07cf885c677ae5fb9e34b93d
#
_entry.id   b4825e0e07cf885c677ae5fb9e34b93d
#
_cell.length_a   1.000
_cell.length_b   1.000
_cell.length_c   1.000
_cell.angle_alpha   90.00
_cell.angle_beta   90.00
_cell.angle_gamma   90.00
#
_symmetry.space_group_name_H-M   'P 1'
#
loop_
_entity.id
_entity.type
_entity.pdbx_description
1 polymer ?
#
loop_
_entity_poly.entity_id
_entity_poly.type
_entity_poly.pdbx_seq_one_letter_code
_entity_poly.pdbx_strand_id
1 'polypeptide(L)'
;MSLLVVVLLLFAGVSEVAGRILPLVVRRPGMSRTRVVGLLLACGLVEGALFALWPLTAASLAELVQSSPPTGAGPGWTPGLVTPLVFAAVLAFPLLGPTLHLLLLVGVGAGLVGPVSTATDLGRWGSAGCVALAGAGLGAAVEAVRRSVVRIGATTAWEPIV
;
A
#
# COMPACT_ATOMS: atom_id res chain seq x y z
N MET A 1 -17.72 2.24 -1.22
CA MET A 1 -16.88 1.15 -1.79
C MET A 1 -17.74 -0.09 -1.97
N SER A 2 -17.64 -0.77 -3.11
CA SER A 2 -18.32 -2.07 -3.28
C SER A 2 -17.58 -3.15 -2.47
N LEU A 3 -18.30 -4.17 -1.99
CA LEU A 3 -17.71 -5.31 -1.29
C LEU A 3 -16.61 -5.98 -2.13
N LEU A 4 -16.81 -6.05 -3.45
CA LEU A 4 -15.84 -6.60 -4.38
C LEU A 4 -14.49 -5.87 -4.32
N VAL A 5 -14.49 -4.53 -4.28
CA VAL A 5 -13.27 -3.72 -4.19
C VAL A 5 -12.54 -3.99 -2.89
N VAL A 6 -13.26 -4.08 -1.77
CA VAL A 6 -12.67 -4.39 -0.46
C VAL A 6 -11.99 -5.76 -0.48
N VAL A 7 -12.67 -6.77 -1.02
CA VAL A 7 -12.12 -8.14 -1.14
C VAL A 7 -10.88 -8.16 -2.03
N LEU A 8 -10.90 -7.46 -3.16
CA LEU A 8 -9.75 -7.37 -4.06
C LEU A 8 -8.55 -6.69 -3.40
N LEU A 9 -8.75 -5.60 -2.67
CA LEU A 9 -7.69 -4.90 -1.96
C LEU A 9 -7.11 -5.73 -0.81
N LEU A 10 -7.97 -6.45 -0.07
CA LEU A 10 -7.50 -7.38 0.98
C LEU A 10 -6.69 -8.53 0.37
N PHE A 11 -7.17 -9.10 -0.72
CA PHE A 11 -6.44 -10.16 -1.42
C PHE A 11 -5.08 -9.66 -1.92
N ALA A 12 -5.05 -8.45 -2.47
CA ALA A 12 -3.85 -7.77 -2.91
C ALA A 12 -2.84 -7.61 -1.75
N GLY A 13 -3.28 -7.08 -0.63
CA GLY A 13 -2.43 -6.87 0.55
C GLY A 13 -1.90 -8.19 1.12
N VAL A 14 -2.74 -9.22 1.23
CA VAL A 14 -2.30 -10.55 1.70
C VAL A 14 -1.30 -11.19 0.74
N SER A 15 -1.50 -11.06 -0.58
CA SER A 15 -0.59 -11.59 -1.59
C SER A 15 0.80 -10.94 -1.49
N GLU A 16 0.86 -9.61 -1.33
CA GLU A 16 2.13 -8.89 -1.18
C GLU A 16 2.87 -9.30 0.10
N VAL A 17 2.16 -9.32 1.22
CA VAL A 17 2.74 -9.72 2.51
C VAL A 17 3.20 -11.17 2.49
N ALA A 18 2.46 -12.07 1.85
CA ALA A 18 2.85 -13.47 1.70
C ALA A 18 4.20 -13.60 0.96
N GLY A 19 4.40 -12.85 -0.12
CA GLY A 19 5.68 -12.83 -0.84
C GLY A 19 6.88 -12.39 0.02
N ARG A 20 6.64 -11.50 1.00
CA ARG A 20 7.69 -11.01 1.92
C ARG A 20 7.92 -11.94 3.12
N ILE A 21 6.85 -12.47 3.70
CA ILE A 21 6.90 -13.18 5.00
C ILE A 21 7.18 -14.67 4.82
N LEU A 22 6.64 -15.33 3.79
CA LEU A 22 6.83 -16.77 3.59
C LEU A 22 8.29 -17.22 3.56
N PRO A 23 9.21 -16.53 2.86
CA PRO A 23 10.63 -16.90 2.87
C PRO A 23 11.27 -16.79 4.26
N LEU A 24 10.80 -15.84 5.09
CA LEU A 24 11.31 -15.63 6.45
C LEU A 24 10.80 -16.71 7.41
N VAL A 25 9.54 -17.12 7.25
CA VAL A 25 8.91 -18.18 8.06
C VAL A 25 9.54 -19.54 7.79
N VAL A 26 9.83 -19.85 6.52
CA VAL A 26 10.52 -21.11 6.15
C VAL A 26 11.90 -21.21 6.80
N ARG A 27 12.57 -20.08 7.01
CA ARG A 27 13.88 -20.03 7.67
C ARG A 27 13.85 -20.07 9.21
N ARG A 28 12.67 -20.00 9.82
CA ARG A 28 12.49 -20.05 11.28
C ARG A 28 11.60 -21.25 11.68
N PRO A 29 12.14 -22.46 11.79
CA PRO A 29 11.40 -23.61 12.30
C PRO A 29 10.97 -23.34 13.76
N GLY A 30 9.67 -23.49 14.04
CA GLY A 30 9.11 -23.34 15.39
C GLY A 30 7.98 -22.31 15.54
N MET A 31 7.68 -21.51 14.49
CA MET A 31 6.48 -20.67 14.53
C MET A 31 5.20 -21.51 14.34
N SER A 32 4.22 -21.32 15.24
CA SER A 32 2.92 -21.98 15.09
C SER A 32 2.18 -21.44 13.85
N ARG A 33 1.48 -22.33 13.16
CA ARG A 33 0.68 -21.98 11.96
C ARG A 33 -0.31 -20.84 12.25
N THR A 34 -0.92 -20.84 13.43
CA THR A 34 -1.87 -19.80 13.85
C THR A 34 -1.22 -18.42 13.90
N ARG A 35 0.01 -18.34 14.43
CA ARG A 35 0.77 -17.06 14.46
C ARG A 35 1.13 -16.56 13.07
N VAL A 36 1.54 -17.47 12.17
CA VAL A 36 1.86 -17.12 10.79
C VAL A 36 0.62 -16.59 10.06
N VAL A 37 -0.51 -17.27 10.18
CA VAL A 37 -1.77 -16.85 9.57
C VAL A 37 -2.23 -15.51 10.15
N GLY A 38 -2.18 -15.34 11.47
CA GLY A 38 -2.54 -14.08 12.12
C GLY A 38 -1.66 -12.91 11.65
N LEU A 39 -0.35 -13.12 11.51
CA LEU A 39 0.58 -12.13 11.01
C LEU A 39 0.30 -11.77 9.54
N LEU A 40 0.06 -12.77 8.70
CA LEU A 40 -0.29 -12.57 7.29
C LEU A 40 -1.58 -11.75 7.13
N LEU A 41 -2.61 -12.06 7.92
CA LEU A 41 -3.88 -11.34 7.87
C LEU A 41 -3.73 -9.90 8.38
N ALA A 42 -3.06 -9.70 9.51
CA ALA A 42 -2.87 -8.37 10.09
C ALA A 42 -2.03 -7.47 9.15
N CYS A 43 -0.90 -7.96 8.66
CA CYS A 43 -0.07 -7.21 7.73
C CYS A 43 -0.76 -7.03 6.37
N GLY A 44 -1.48 -8.04 5.88
CA GLY A 44 -2.26 -7.96 4.64
C GLY A 44 -3.37 -6.91 4.71
N LEU A 45 -4.02 -6.76 5.87
CA LEU A 45 -5.00 -5.69 6.10
C LEU A 45 -4.36 -4.30 6.02
N VAL A 46 -3.18 -4.14 6.63
CA VAL A 46 -2.43 -2.86 6.59
C VAL A 46 -2.01 -2.53 5.16
N GLU A 47 -1.45 -3.48 4.42
CA GLU A 47 -1.05 -3.26 3.02
C GLU A 47 -2.27 -3.01 2.11
N GLY A 48 -3.37 -3.72 2.31
CA GLY A 48 -4.63 -3.47 1.59
C GLY A 48 -5.18 -2.06 1.85
N ALA A 49 -5.08 -1.58 3.10
CA ALA A 49 -5.44 -0.21 3.45
C ALA A 49 -4.54 0.82 2.79
N LEU A 50 -3.23 0.56 2.70
CA LEU A 50 -2.28 1.44 2.00
C LEU A 50 -2.59 1.53 0.51
N PHE A 51 -2.90 0.42 -0.15
CA PHE A 51 -3.34 0.43 -1.54
C PHE A 51 -4.63 1.22 -1.74
N ALA A 52 -5.57 1.16 -0.80
CA ALA A 52 -6.78 1.96 -0.85
C ALA A 52 -6.52 3.45 -0.59
N LEU A 53 -5.61 3.77 0.32
CA LEU A 53 -5.29 5.15 0.67
C LEU A 53 -4.50 5.87 -0.42
N TRP A 54 -3.70 5.18 -1.20
CA TRP A 54 -2.85 5.81 -2.21
C TRP A 54 -3.63 6.64 -3.24
N PRO A 55 -4.61 6.10 -3.98
CA PRO A 55 -5.39 6.91 -4.92
C PRO A 55 -6.25 7.98 -4.22
N LEU A 56 -6.72 7.72 -2.99
CA LEU A 56 -7.50 8.68 -2.22
C LEU A 56 -6.65 9.89 -1.81
N THR A 57 -5.45 9.66 -1.29
CA THR A 57 -4.52 10.73 -0.91
C THR A 57 -4.01 11.48 -2.13
N ALA A 58 -3.77 10.81 -3.26
CA ALA A 58 -3.39 11.45 -4.50
C ALA A 58 -4.49 12.39 -5.03
N ALA A 59 -5.74 11.96 -4.96
CA ALA A 59 -6.88 12.78 -5.36
C ALA A 59 -7.07 13.99 -4.42
N SER A 60 -6.98 13.79 -3.11
CA SER A 60 -7.06 14.90 -2.14
C SER A 60 -5.95 15.94 -2.33
N LEU A 61 -4.73 15.50 -2.63
CA LEU A 61 -3.63 16.39 -2.98
C LEU A 61 -3.91 17.16 -4.28
N ALA A 62 -4.49 16.50 -5.27
CA ALA A 62 -4.87 17.13 -6.53
C ALA A 62 -5.93 18.23 -6.32
N GLU A 63 -6.93 17.98 -5.49
CA GLU A 63 -7.96 18.97 -5.12
C GLU A 63 -7.35 20.17 -4.40
N LEU A 64 -6.39 19.95 -3.50
CA LEU A 64 -5.67 21.05 -2.81
C LEU A 64 -4.85 21.92 -3.77
N VAL A 65 -4.26 21.32 -4.80
CA VAL A 65 -3.45 22.07 -5.79
C VAL A 65 -4.33 22.87 -6.74
N GLN A 66 -5.52 22.39 -7.05
CA GLN A 66 -6.41 23.05 -8.01
C GLN A 66 -7.07 24.33 -7.50
N SER A 67 -7.11 24.58 -6.20
CA SER A 67 -7.83 25.72 -5.58
C SER A 67 -9.29 25.88 -6.06
N SER A 68 -9.85 24.85 -6.69
CA SER A 68 -11.23 24.81 -7.17
C SER A 68 -12.14 24.25 -6.08
N PRO A 69 -13.40 24.70 -5.98
CA PRO A 69 -14.32 24.12 -5.01
C PRO A 69 -14.44 22.62 -5.27
N PRO A 70 -14.34 21.79 -4.21
CA PRO A 70 -14.40 20.34 -4.36
C PRO A 70 -15.71 19.96 -5.04
N THR A 71 -15.64 19.24 -6.15
CA THR A 71 -16.80 18.77 -6.91
C THR A 71 -17.61 17.70 -6.15
N GLY A 72 -17.22 17.41 -4.91
CA GLY A 72 -17.98 16.54 -3.97
C GLY A 72 -17.98 15.05 -4.32
N ALA A 73 -17.57 14.68 -5.49
CA ALA A 73 -17.45 13.30 -5.91
C ALA A 73 -15.96 12.90 -5.81
N GLY A 74 -15.55 12.36 -4.67
CA GLY A 74 -14.24 11.72 -4.56
C GLY A 74 -14.05 10.67 -5.67
N PRO A 75 -12.80 10.25 -5.95
CA PRO A 75 -12.51 9.32 -7.03
C PRO A 75 -13.35 8.05 -6.86
N GLY A 76 -14.27 7.83 -7.78
CA GLY A 76 -15.08 6.63 -7.82
C GLY A 76 -14.17 5.41 -8.00
N TRP A 77 -14.43 4.33 -7.29
CA TRP A 77 -13.71 3.06 -7.43
C TRP A 77 -14.07 2.41 -8.77
N THR A 78 -13.44 2.90 -9.81
CA THR A 78 -13.60 2.37 -11.18
C THR A 78 -12.64 1.19 -11.41
N PRO A 79 -12.94 0.29 -12.35
CA PRO A 79 -12.02 -0.78 -12.75
C PRO A 79 -10.64 -0.25 -13.14
N GLY A 80 -10.57 0.92 -13.78
CA GLY A 80 -9.30 1.56 -14.15
C GLY A 80 -8.43 1.94 -12.96
N LEU A 81 -9.02 2.16 -11.78
CA LEU A 81 -8.32 2.51 -10.56
C LEU A 81 -7.91 1.25 -9.76
N VAL A 82 -8.75 0.22 -9.78
CA VAL A 82 -8.52 -1.03 -9.03
C VAL A 82 -7.57 -1.97 -9.76
N THR A 83 -7.67 -2.05 -11.09
CA THR A 83 -6.86 -2.98 -11.90
C THR A 83 -5.35 -2.83 -11.69
N PRO A 84 -4.75 -1.63 -11.72
CA PRO A 84 -3.30 -1.49 -11.47
C PRO A 84 -2.89 -1.97 -10.08
N LEU A 85 -3.71 -1.70 -9.06
CA LEU A 85 -3.43 -2.08 -7.68
C LEU A 85 -3.46 -3.60 -7.48
N VAL A 86 -4.47 -4.27 -8.02
CA VAL A 86 -4.60 -5.74 -7.96
C VAL A 86 -3.50 -6.41 -8.78
N PHE A 87 -3.21 -5.90 -9.96
CA PHE A 87 -2.16 -6.44 -10.82
C PHE A 87 -0.79 -6.36 -10.13
N ALA A 88 -0.50 -5.21 -9.49
CA ALA A 88 0.71 -5.03 -8.71
C ALA A 88 0.84 -6.06 -7.59
N ALA A 89 -0.22 -6.26 -6.83
CA ALA A 89 -0.20 -7.19 -5.71
C ALA A 89 -0.03 -8.64 -6.14
N VAL A 90 -0.63 -9.04 -7.26
CA VAL A 90 -0.43 -10.39 -7.82
C VAL A 90 1.01 -10.58 -8.30
N LEU A 91 1.60 -9.57 -8.93
CA LEU A 91 3.00 -9.62 -9.38
C LEU A 91 4.00 -9.50 -8.23
N ALA A 92 3.66 -8.84 -7.14
CA ALA A 92 4.53 -8.73 -5.97
C ALA A 92 4.78 -10.09 -5.30
N PHE A 93 3.82 -11.01 -5.36
CA PHE A 93 3.94 -12.33 -4.77
C PHE A 93 5.15 -13.15 -5.26
N PRO A 94 5.42 -13.27 -6.58
CA PRO A 94 6.59 -14.01 -7.07
C PRO A 94 7.87 -13.17 -7.11
N LEU A 95 7.80 -11.84 -6.95
CA LEU A 95 8.95 -10.94 -7.13
C LEU A 95 9.66 -10.69 -5.80
N LEU A 96 10.71 -11.47 -5.54
CA LEU A 96 11.42 -11.49 -4.27
C LEU A 96 12.57 -10.47 -4.14
N GLY A 97 12.74 -9.56 -5.10
CA GLY A 97 13.84 -8.59 -5.11
C GLY A 97 13.41 -7.16 -4.82
N PRO A 98 14.18 -6.38 -4.04
CA PRO A 98 13.82 -4.99 -3.69
C PRO A 98 13.74 -4.07 -4.93
N THR A 99 14.55 -4.31 -5.94
CA THR A 99 14.53 -3.55 -7.21
C THR A 99 13.27 -3.81 -8.03
N LEU A 100 12.83 -5.07 -8.10
CA LEU A 100 11.59 -5.44 -8.78
C LEU A 100 10.37 -4.88 -8.06
N HIS A 101 10.41 -4.83 -6.73
CA HIS A 101 9.37 -4.24 -5.91
C HIS A 101 9.26 -2.72 -6.13
N LEU A 102 10.41 -2.02 -6.23
CA LEU A 102 10.43 -0.60 -6.57
C LEU A 102 9.84 -0.35 -7.98
N LEU A 103 10.21 -1.18 -8.94
CA LEU A 103 9.73 -1.09 -10.33
C LEU A 103 8.22 -1.32 -10.40
N LEU A 104 7.70 -2.21 -9.57
CA LEU A 104 6.28 -2.47 -9.42
C LEU A 104 5.54 -1.24 -8.86
N LEU A 105 6.07 -0.62 -7.79
CA LEU A 105 5.50 0.60 -7.23
C LEU A 105 5.47 1.75 -8.25
N VAL A 106 6.53 1.91 -9.04
CA VAL A 106 6.58 2.89 -10.14
C VAL A 106 5.52 2.57 -11.20
N GLY A 107 5.37 1.31 -11.58
CA GLY A 107 4.36 0.86 -12.55
C GLY A 107 2.93 1.13 -12.06
N VAL A 108 2.65 0.86 -10.77
CA VAL A 108 1.36 1.18 -10.14
C VAL A 108 1.11 2.68 -10.14
N GLY A 109 2.09 3.46 -9.70
CA GLY A 109 1.99 4.91 -9.72
C GLY A 109 1.68 5.44 -11.12
N ALA A 110 2.40 4.96 -12.14
CA ALA A 110 2.13 5.32 -13.53
C ALA A 110 0.70 4.93 -13.98
N GLY A 111 0.21 3.76 -13.56
CA GLY A 111 -1.14 3.31 -13.83
C GLY A 111 -2.23 4.17 -13.16
N LEU A 112 -1.94 4.76 -12.01
CA LEU A 112 -2.87 5.63 -11.28
C LEU A 112 -2.97 7.05 -11.87
N VAL A 113 -1.98 7.52 -12.63
CA VAL A 113 -1.98 8.89 -13.20
C VAL A 113 -3.20 9.14 -14.08
N GLY A 114 -3.55 8.20 -14.95
CA GLY A 114 -4.70 8.33 -15.84
C GLY A 114 -6.02 8.51 -15.06
N PRO A 115 -6.42 7.56 -14.22
CA PRO A 115 -7.61 7.65 -13.39
C PRO A 115 -7.67 8.92 -12.53
N VAL A 116 -6.55 9.34 -11.92
CA VAL A 116 -6.50 10.56 -11.11
C VAL A 116 -6.67 11.80 -11.99
N SER A 117 -6.04 11.86 -13.17
CA SER A 117 -6.16 12.99 -14.08
C SER A 117 -7.59 13.16 -14.61
N THR A 118 -8.30 12.07 -14.86
CA THR A 118 -9.70 12.12 -15.31
C THR A 118 -10.69 12.48 -14.18
N ALA A 119 -10.36 12.13 -12.93
CA ALA A 119 -11.20 12.44 -11.78
C ALA A 119 -11.03 13.87 -11.27
N THR A 120 -9.88 14.51 -11.55
CA THR A 120 -9.51 15.80 -10.93
C THR A 120 -9.30 16.94 -11.91
N ASP A 121 -9.50 16.72 -13.21
CA ASP A 121 -9.20 17.69 -14.28
C ASP A 121 -7.76 18.26 -14.25
N LEU A 122 -6.90 17.72 -13.42
CA LEU A 122 -5.48 18.05 -13.40
C LEU A 122 -4.79 17.44 -14.64
N GLY A 123 -4.00 18.22 -15.32
CA GLY A 123 -3.19 17.70 -16.42
C GLY A 123 -2.32 16.51 -15.96
N ARG A 124 -1.90 15.65 -16.90
CA ARG A 124 -1.16 14.42 -16.61
C ARG A 124 0.06 14.63 -15.70
N TRP A 125 0.79 15.69 -15.87
CA TRP A 125 1.98 16.01 -15.06
C TRP A 125 1.65 16.40 -13.62
N GLY A 126 0.57 17.17 -13.43
CA GLY A 126 0.08 17.50 -12.08
C GLY A 126 -0.39 16.26 -11.33
N SER A 127 -1.18 15.41 -12.00
CA SER A 127 -1.64 14.13 -11.44
C SER A 127 -0.49 13.18 -11.13
N ALA A 128 0.54 13.12 -11.99
CA ALA A 128 1.74 12.33 -11.73
C ALA A 128 2.48 12.82 -10.48
N GLY A 129 2.59 14.13 -10.30
CA GLY A 129 3.17 14.73 -9.09
C GLY A 129 2.39 14.37 -7.82
N CYS A 130 1.06 14.46 -7.84
CA CYS A 130 0.21 14.10 -6.71
C CYS A 130 0.30 12.61 -6.37
N VAL A 131 0.29 11.73 -7.36
CA VAL A 131 0.44 10.28 -7.18
C VAL A 131 1.81 9.95 -6.58
N ALA A 132 2.87 10.57 -7.07
CA ALA A 132 4.23 10.35 -6.57
C ALA A 132 4.39 10.86 -5.11
N LEU A 133 3.88 12.05 -4.80
CA LEU A 133 3.91 12.60 -3.44
C LEU A 133 3.09 11.77 -2.46
N ALA A 134 1.89 11.34 -2.85
CA ALA A 134 1.06 10.45 -2.03
C ALA A 134 1.77 9.12 -1.76
N GLY A 135 2.35 8.48 -2.78
CA GLY A 135 3.09 7.23 -2.63
C GLY A 135 4.32 7.37 -1.74
N ALA A 136 5.11 8.43 -1.94
CA ALA A 136 6.27 8.72 -1.10
C ALA A 136 5.88 9.02 0.35
N GLY A 137 4.82 9.79 0.58
CA GLY A 137 4.29 10.10 1.91
C GLY A 137 3.82 8.86 2.66
N LEU A 138 3.04 7.99 2.00
CA LEU A 138 2.59 6.73 2.57
C LEU A 138 3.77 5.81 2.88
N GLY A 139 4.73 5.67 1.96
CA GLY A 139 5.94 4.89 2.18
C GLY A 139 6.75 5.40 3.37
N ALA A 140 6.92 6.72 3.50
CA ALA A 140 7.58 7.34 4.64
C ALA A 140 6.83 7.10 5.95
N ALA A 141 5.50 7.17 5.95
CA ALA A 141 4.67 6.89 7.12
C ALA A 141 4.83 5.44 7.60
N VAL A 142 4.80 4.47 6.69
CA VAL A 142 5.03 3.04 7.00
C VAL A 142 6.42 2.84 7.59
N GLU A 143 7.44 3.43 6.99
CA GLU A 143 8.82 3.32 7.49
C GLU A 143 8.98 3.96 8.87
N ALA A 144 8.32 5.10 9.14
CA ALA A 144 8.32 5.73 10.44
C ALA A 144 7.66 4.83 11.51
N VAL A 145 6.51 4.22 11.20
CA VAL A 145 5.85 3.26 12.08
C VAL A 145 6.75 2.04 12.33
N ARG A 146 7.35 1.47 11.28
CA ARG A 146 8.26 0.34 11.39
C ARG A 146 9.42 0.64 12.33
N ARG A 147 10.05 1.81 12.17
CA ARG A 147 11.17 2.25 13.05
C ARG A 147 10.72 2.44 14.49
N SER A 148 9.53 2.99 14.70
CA SER A 148 8.98 3.20 16.05
C SER A 148 8.71 1.87 16.75
N VAL A 149 8.11 0.89 16.07
CA VAL A 149 7.88 -0.45 16.62
C VAL A 149 9.18 -1.16 16.98
N VAL A 150 10.20 -1.06 16.13
CA VAL A 150 11.54 -1.64 16.41
C VAL A 150 12.17 -1.00 17.64
N ARG A 151 12.07 0.33 17.80
CA ARG A 151 12.59 1.05 18.98
C ARG A 151 11.89 0.63 20.26
N ILE A 152 10.54 0.55 20.25
CA ILE A 152 9.76 0.11 21.42
C ILE A 152 10.11 -1.33 21.79
N GLY A 153 10.23 -2.23 20.80
CA GLY A 153 10.63 -3.62 21.05
C GLY A 153 12.05 -3.76 21.64
N ALA A 154 12.97 -2.87 21.27
CA ALA A 154 14.32 -2.86 21.83
C ALA A 154 14.36 -2.38 23.29
N THR A 155 13.48 -1.44 23.67
CA THR A 155 13.43 -0.93 25.05
C THR A 155 12.80 -1.92 26.04
N THR A 156 11.88 -2.78 25.56
CA THR A 156 11.22 -3.80 26.41
C THR A 156 12.08 -5.05 26.65
N ALA A 157 13.16 -5.24 25.88
CA ALA A 157 14.05 -6.40 26.03
C ALA A 157 15.12 -6.27 27.14
N TRP A 158 15.14 -5.16 27.90
CA TRP A 158 16.16 -4.85 28.90
C TRP A 158 15.68 -4.97 30.36
N GLU A 159 14.64 -5.73 30.67
CA GLU A 159 14.42 -6.13 32.07
C GLU A 159 15.15 -7.45 32.34
N PRO A 160 16.31 -7.44 33.03
CA PRO A 160 16.91 -8.66 33.56
C PRO A 160 15.98 -9.18 34.65
N ILE A 161 15.47 -10.39 34.47
CA ILE A 161 14.82 -11.15 35.54
C ILE A 161 15.91 -11.40 36.59
N VAL A 162 15.87 -10.68 37.71
CA VAL A 162 16.65 -10.92 38.91
C VAL A 162 15.92 -11.99 39.71
#